data_ec0ad9a54edf821c1c0ef097a6381674
#
_entry.id   ec0ad9a54edf821c1c0ef097a6381674
#
_cell.length_a   1.000
_cell.length_b   1.000
_cell.length_c   1.000
_cell.angle_alpha   90.00
_cell.angle_beta   90.00
_cell.angle_gamma   90.00
#
_symmetry.space_group_name_H-M   'P 1'
#
loop_
_entity.id
_entity.type
_entity.pdbx_description
1 polymer ?
#
loop_
_entity_poly.entity_id
_entity_poly.type
_entity_poly.pdbx_seq_one_letter_code
_entity_poly.pdbx_strand_id
1 'polypeptide(L)'
;MGFDAIVVGARCAGSPLAMLLARGGCKVLLVDKAAFPSDCISSHYIHNSGTTRLQRWGLLDRVRKSGAPAMSRVRYDFGDFVLEGAPPPADGVQEALAPRRAILDQILIEEAVASGASFRESFVVEKLIWEDGRVVGIRGHDRDGVVVEERARTVVGADGAGSLIAQLVDARKYDEHPGTTCFYYSYWSGLPLNVCELYIRPRSVTVAFPTNDGLTLIGQIWPLAELEPVRANLEGAFHQAFDALPAFADRVLAAKREERFFGMIARPNFFRKPSGSGWALAGDAGYHRDPITAQGMRDAFRDADLLAEALLDGSPAALDLFERRRNQDSAATYEMTIQRASFAPPPPEAMALLAALQGNQEQIDRWAGIDAGSVSAAEFYSAENVARIMNDAAGAAVG
;
A
#
# COMPACT_ATOMS: atom_id res chain seq x y z
N MET A 1 -1.23 -9.31 -35.47
CA MET A 1 -1.20 -10.20 -34.26
C MET A 1 -1.30 -9.30 -33.05
N GLY A 2 -2.27 -9.53 -32.15
CA GLY A 2 -2.46 -8.74 -30.92
C GLY A 2 -1.50 -9.15 -29.80
N PHE A 3 -1.66 -8.51 -28.66
CA PHE A 3 -1.01 -8.88 -27.41
C PHE A 3 -1.78 -10.00 -26.67
N ASP A 4 -1.11 -10.74 -25.80
CA ASP A 4 -1.79 -11.64 -24.85
C ASP A 4 -2.47 -10.83 -23.75
N ALA A 5 -1.78 -9.79 -23.24
CA ALA A 5 -2.32 -8.87 -22.26
C ALA A 5 -1.93 -7.42 -22.58
N ILE A 6 -2.86 -6.50 -22.34
CA ILE A 6 -2.59 -5.07 -22.22
C ILE A 6 -2.83 -4.68 -20.78
N VAL A 7 -1.82 -4.12 -20.10
CA VAL A 7 -1.90 -3.65 -18.73
C VAL A 7 -1.93 -2.12 -18.74
N VAL A 8 -2.98 -1.54 -18.17
CA VAL A 8 -3.21 -0.10 -18.11
C VAL A 8 -2.87 0.40 -16.72
N GLY A 9 -1.80 1.20 -16.61
CA GLY A 9 -1.20 1.68 -15.38
C GLY A 9 0.14 1.00 -15.07
N ALA A 10 1.24 1.75 -15.12
CA ALA A 10 2.61 1.23 -15.02
C ALA A 10 3.25 1.52 -13.65
N ARG A 11 2.50 1.34 -12.56
CA ARG A 11 3.00 1.51 -11.19
C ARG A 11 3.01 0.18 -10.43
N CYS A 12 2.92 0.23 -9.09
CA CYS A 12 3.08 -0.92 -8.19
C CYS A 12 2.20 -2.15 -8.48
N ALA A 13 1.07 -2.01 -9.17
CA ALA A 13 0.27 -3.18 -9.57
C ALA A 13 0.60 -3.64 -11.00
N GLY A 14 0.63 -2.70 -11.95
CA GLY A 14 0.72 -3.05 -13.36
C GLY A 14 2.12 -3.46 -13.81
N SER A 15 3.19 -2.78 -13.36
CA SER A 15 4.54 -3.14 -13.79
C SER A 15 4.98 -4.53 -13.31
N PRO A 16 4.77 -4.93 -12.03
CA PRO A 16 5.05 -6.29 -11.62
C PRO A 16 4.19 -7.33 -12.37
N LEU A 17 2.90 -7.04 -12.59
CA LEU A 17 2.06 -7.93 -13.36
C LEU A 17 2.57 -8.12 -14.81
N ALA A 18 2.93 -7.01 -15.47
CA ALA A 18 3.49 -7.07 -16.82
C ALA A 18 4.80 -7.86 -16.88
N MET A 19 5.68 -7.65 -15.88
CA MET A 19 6.91 -8.40 -15.70
C MET A 19 6.64 -9.90 -15.59
N LEU A 20 5.74 -10.30 -14.69
CA LEU A 20 5.45 -11.71 -14.43
C LEU A 20 4.82 -12.40 -15.64
N LEU A 21 3.89 -11.74 -16.33
CA LEU A 21 3.30 -12.25 -17.56
C LEU A 21 4.33 -12.40 -18.68
N ALA A 22 5.23 -11.41 -18.84
CA ALA A 22 6.30 -11.47 -19.83
C ALA A 22 7.28 -12.62 -19.53
N ARG A 23 7.68 -12.81 -18.27
CA ARG A 23 8.48 -13.95 -17.81
C ARG A 23 7.78 -15.29 -18.06
N GLY A 24 6.45 -15.31 -18.00
CA GLY A 24 5.61 -16.47 -18.36
C GLY A 24 5.43 -16.67 -19.87
N GLY A 25 6.13 -15.89 -20.72
CA GLY A 25 6.11 -16.02 -22.18
C GLY A 25 4.97 -15.29 -22.89
N CYS A 26 4.18 -14.48 -22.18
CA CYS A 26 3.11 -13.67 -22.80
C CYS A 26 3.69 -12.45 -23.53
N LYS A 27 3.08 -12.09 -24.66
CA LYS A 27 3.31 -10.82 -25.33
C LYS A 27 2.49 -9.73 -24.63
N VAL A 28 3.16 -8.87 -23.85
CA VAL A 28 2.52 -7.87 -22.99
C VAL A 28 2.78 -6.47 -23.50
N LEU A 29 1.72 -5.62 -23.51
CA LEU A 29 1.82 -4.17 -23.63
C LEU A 29 1.47 -3.53 -22.30
N LEU A 30 2.39 -2.78 -21.73
CA LEU A 30 2.19 -1.95 -20.55
C LEU A 30 2.05 -0.50 -20.98
N VAL A 31 0.97 0.17 -20.59
CA VAL A 31 0.72 1.59 -20.93
C VAL A 31 0.46 2.42 -19.70
N ASP A 32 0.91 3.67 -19.69
CA ASP A 32 0.57 4.65 -18.64
C ASP A 32 0.43 6.05 -19.25
N LYS A 33 -0.50 6.82 -18.68
CA LYS A 33 -0.72 8.22 -19.05
C LYS A 33 0.40 9.17 -18.60
N ALA A 34 1.17 8.78 -17.57
CA ALA A 34 2.31 9.55 -17.08
C ALA A 34 3.56 9.28 -17.94
N ALA A 35 4.47 10.25 -17.96
CA ALA A 35 5.86 10.04 -18.32
C ALA A 35 6.64 9.62 -17.06
N PHE A 36 7.73 8.86 -17.22
CA PHE A 36 8.55 8.36 -16.12
C PHE A 36 10.03 8.78 -16.27
N PRO A 37 10.77 8.97 -15.15
CA PRO A 37 10.31 8.80 -13.74
C PRO A 37 9.35 9.89 -13.31
N SER A 38 8.31 9.55 -12.55
CA SER A 38 7.36 10.51 -12.01
C SER A 38 6.90 10.11 -10.62
N ASP A 39 6.74 11.09 -9.74
CA ASP A 39 6.22 10.86 -8.39
C ASP A 39 4.69 10.75 -8.38
N CYS A 40 4.13 10.23 -7.32
CA CYS A 40 2.70 10.23 -7.05
C CYS A 40 2.47 10.32 -5.55
N ILE A 41 1.30 10.84 -5.16
CA ILE A 41 0.94 10.92 -3.74
C ILE A 41 0.83 9.51 -3.18
N SER A 42 1.67 9.22 -2.18
CA SER A 42 1.77 7.91 -1.52
C SER A 42 2.61 8.04 -0.25
N SER A 43 2.30 7.28 0.79
CA SER A 43 3.20 7.10 1.92
C SER A 43 4.47 6.32 1.53
N HIS A 44 4.49 5.68 0.37
CA HIS A 44 5.54 4.81 -0.18
C HIS A 44 6.22 3.85 0.82
N TYR A 45 5.56 3.55 1.95
CA TYR A 45 6.01 2.55 2.92
C TYR A 45 5.62 1.14 2.48
N ILE A 46 6.60 0.25 2.42
CA ILE A 46 6.43 -1.15 2.02
C ILE A 46 6.75 -2.02 3.23
N HIS A 47 5.74 -2.66 3.80
CA HIS A 47 5.93 -3.65 4.87
C HIS A 47 6.79 -4.84 4.42
N ASN A 48 7.36 -5.60 5.36
CA ASN A 48 8.24 -6.74 5.07
C ASN A 48 7.56 -7.83 4.20
N SER A 49 6.26 -8.06 4.33
CA SER A 49 5.53 -8.96 3.42
C SER A 49 5.42 -8.43 1.99
N GLY A 50 5.62 -7.12 1.77
CA GLY A 50 5.75 -6.52 0.43
C GLY A 50 7.18 -6.62 -0.10
N THR A 51 8.18 -6.34 0.74
CA THR A 51 9.60 -6.46 0.36
C THR A 51 10.00 -7.91 0.08
N THR A 52 9.34 -8.89 0.71
CA THR A 52 9.44 -10.32 0.36
C THR A 52 9.12 -10.58 -1.11
N ARG A 53 8.10 -9.92 -1.67
CA ARG A 53 7.78 -10.06 -3.10
C ARG A 53 8.85 -9.45 -3.99
N LEU A 54 9.38 -8.31 -3.60
CA LEU A 54 10.54 -7.73 -4.31
C LEU A 54 11.73 -8.70 -4.30
N GLN A 55 11.97 -9.42 -3.20
CA GLN A 55 12.99 -10.47 -3.15
C GLN A 55 12.70 -11.64 -4.10
N ARG A 56 11.48 -12.17 -4.08
CA ARG A 56 11.06 -13.26 -4.97
C ARG A 56 11.20 -12.88 -6.46
N TRP A 57 10.97 -11.62 -6.78
CA TRP A 57 11.12 -11.09 -8.14
C TRP A 57 12.58 -10.77 -8.52
N GLY A 58 13.52 -10.79 -7.55
CA GLY A 58 14.94 -10.44 -7.75
C GLY A 58 15.20 -8.93 -7.71
N LEU A 59 14.28 -8.13 -7.17
CA LEU A 59 14.33 -6.66 -7.19
C LEU A 59 14.75 -6.03 -5.86
N LEU A 60 14.72 -6.78 -4.75
CA LEU A 60 14.94 -6.22 -3.42
C LEU A 60 16.31 -5.52 -3.30
N ASP A 61 17.37 -6.14 -3.80
CA ASP A 61 18.71 -5.55 -3.74
C ASP A 61 18.83 -4.28 -4.59
N ARG A 62 18.10 -4.20 -5.70
CA ARG A 62 18.05 -3.02 -6.54
C ARG A 62 17.34 -1.86 -5.83
N VAL A 63 16.25 -2.15 -5.11
CA VAL A 63 15.53 -1.17 -4.29
C VAL A 63 16.39 -0.71 -3.11
N ARG A 64 17.09 -1.62 -2.42
CA ARG A 64 18.05 -1.27 -1.34
C ARG A 64 19.16 -0.32 -1.86
N LYS A 65 19.76 -0.66 -2.99
CA LYS A 65 20.82 0.15 -3.62
C LYS A 65 20.34 1.51 -4.12
N SER A 66 19.04 1.74 -4.23
CA SER A 66 18.49 3.06 -4.56
C SER A 66 18.65 4.10 -3.44
N GLY A 67 19.10 3.67 -2.25
CA GLY A 67 19.34 4.57 -1.12
C GLY A 67 18.16 4.70 -0.14
N ALA A 68 17.08 3.91 -0.29
CA ALA A 68 16.03 3.84 0.70
C ALA A 68 16.51 3.04 1.92
N PRO A 69 16.56 3.61 3.15
CA PRO A 69 17.05 2.89 4.32
C PRO A 69 16.12 1.73 4.71
N ALA A 70 16.73 0.62 5.13
CA ALA A 70 15.99 -0.53 5.65
C ALA A 70 15.55 -0.28 7.10
N MET A 71 14.31 -0.63 7.42
CA MET A 71 13.72 -0.53 8.74
C MET A 71 13.29 -1.91 9.21
N SER A 72 13.86 -2.41 10.30
CA SER A 72 13.49 -3.69 10.89
C SER A 72 12.57 -3.58 12.10
N ARG A 73 12.30 -2.35 12.55
CA ARG A 73 11.49 -2.08 13.76
C ARG A 73 10.45 -1.00 13.49
N VAL A 74 9.37 -1.06 14.24
CA VAL A 74 8.31 -0.04 14.28
C VAL A 74 8.07 0.35 15.73
N ARG A 75 8.02 1.65 16.00
CA ARG A 75 7.72 2.24 17.30
C ARG A 75 6.29 2.79 17.28
N TYR A 76 5.46 2.32 18.20
CA TYR A 76 4.09 2.77 18.40
C TYR A 76 3.99 3.51 19.74
N ASP A 77 3.72 4.79 19.71
CA ASP A 77 3.57 5.66 20.87
C ASP A 77 2.08 5.97 21.08
N PHE A 78 1.51 5.44 22.14
CA PHE A 78 0.09 5.62 22.50
C PHE A 78 -0.13 6.78 23.49
N GLY A 79 0.93 7.48 23.87
CA GLY A 79 0.93 8.54 24.89
C GLY A 79 1.31 8.00 26.26
N ASP A 80 0.48 7.13 26.82
CA ASP A 80 0.71 6.56 28.15
C ASP A 80 1.80 5.48 28.16
N PHE A 81 2.02 4.82 27.04
CA PHE A 81 3.04 3.79 26.86
C PHE A 81 3.53 3.71 25.41
N VAL A 82 4.65 3.05 25.24
CA VAL A 82 5.29 2.85 23.94
C VAL A 82 5.55 1.35 23.73
N LEU A 83 5.22 0.85 22.55
CA LEU A 83 5.62 -0.47 22.09
C LEU A 83 6.57 -0.33 20.91
N GLU A 84 7.72 -0.97 20.97
CA GLU A 84 8.66 -1.01 19.84
C GLU A 84 8.96 -2.45 19.47
N GLY A 85 8.46 -2.89 18.31
CA GLY A 85 8.54 -4.25 17.83
C GLY A 85 9.35 -4.39 16.56
N ALA A 86 9.98 -5.58 16.42
CA ALA A 86 10.60 -6.05 15.20
C ALA A 86 9.69 -7.14 14.59
N PRO A 87 8.87 -6.82 13.57
CA PRO A 87 7.99 -7.80 12.95
C PRO A 87 8.76 -9.08 12.58
N PRO A 88 8.24 -10.28 12.87
CA PRO A 88 8.87 -11.51 12.42
C PRO A 88 9.12 -11.50 10.90
N PRO A 89 10.20 -12.12 10.42
CA PRO A 89 10.49 -12.18 8.99
C PRO A 89 9.36 -12.84 8.19
N ALA A 90 9.07 -12.31 7.01
CA ALA A 90 8.25 -12.98 6.01
C ALA A 90 9.18 -13.61 4.97
N ASP A 91 9.16 -14.93 4.83
CA ASP A 91 10.07 -15.69 3.94
C ASP A 91 11.55 -15.25 4.05
N GLY A 92 12.02 -15.03 5.27
CA GLY A 92 13.39 -14.63 5.55
C GLY A 92 13.70 -13.14 5.37
N VAL A 93 12.73 -12.32 4.94
CA VAL A 93 12.87 -10.85 4.83
C VAL A 93 12.25 -10.18 6.04
N GLN A 94 13.02 -9.39 6.74
CA GLN A 94 12.55 -8.68 7.94
C GLN A 94 12.28 -7.19 7.70
N GLU A 95 13.02 -6.58 6.77
CA GLU A 95 12.95 -5.14 6.60
C GLU A 95 11.71 -4.66 5.86
N ALA A 96 11.20 -3.52 6.33
CA ALA A 96 10.37 -2.59 5.57
C ALA A 96 11.26 -1.57 4.84
N LEU A 97 10.78 -1.02 3.73
CA LEU A 97 11.45 0.00 2.93
C LEU A 97 10.46 1.12 2.59
N ALA A 98 10.96 2.32 2.41
CA ALA A 98 10.13 3.44 1.96
C ALA A 98 10.78 4.21 0.79
N PRO A 99 11.00 3.56 -0.37
CA PRO A 99 11.59 4.23 -1.54
C PRO A 99 10.62 5.24 -2.13
N ARG A 100 11.13 6.42 -2.55
CA ARG A 100 10.36 7.41 -3.30
C ARG A 100 9.73 6.76 -4.54
N ARG A 101 8.49 7.12 -4.83
CA ARG A 101 7.72 6.48 -5.91
C ARG A 101 8.33 6.69 -7.30
N ALA A 102 8.96 7.85 -7.55
CA ALA A 102 9.69 8.06 -8.79
C ALA A 102 10.81 7.03 -8.99
N ILE A 103 11.45 6.58 -7.90
CA ILE A 103 12.52 5.57 -7.93
C ILE A 103 11.93 4.17 -8.04
N LEU A 104 11.00 3.83 -7.16
CA LEU A 104 10.41 2.49 -7.12
C LEU A 104 9.69 2.14 -8.43
N ASP A 105 8.79 3.03 -8.90
CA ASP A 105 8.01 2.79 -10.09
C ASP A 105 8.93 2.65 -11.32
N GLN A 106 10.02 3.43 -11.40
CA GLN A 106 11.02 3.31 -12.46
C GLN A 106 11.71 1.93 -12.44
N ILE A 107 12.13 1.46 -11.27
CA ILE A 107 12.75 0.13 -11.10
C ILE A 107 11.79 -0.98 -11.60
N LEU A 108 10.51 -0.87 -11.24
CA LEU A 108 9.50 -1.87 -11.63
C LEU A 108 9.23 -1.86 -13.14
N ILE A 109 9.16 -0.68 -13.76
CA ILE A 109 8.98 -0.53 -15.22
C ILE A 109 10.17 -1.12 -15.97
N GLU A 110 11.38 -0.73 -15.59
CA GLU A 110 12.61 -1.21 -16.24
C GLU A 110 12.72 -2.73 -16.19
N GLU A 111 12.32 -3.34 -15.07
CA GLU A 111 12.30 -4.80 -14.97
C GLU A 111 11.19 -5.43 -15.82
N ALA A 112 10.02 -4.80 -15.92
CA ALA A 112 8.99 -5.28 -16.83
C ALA A 112 9.47 -5.28 -18.29
N VAL A 113 10.15 -4.22 -18.71
CA VAL A 113 10.76 -4.11 -20.05
C VAL A 113 11.89 -5.13 -20.24
N ALA A 114 12.79 -5.27 -19.28
CA ALA A 114 13.87 -6.25 -19.30
C ALA A 114 13.35 -7.70 -19.37
N SER A 115 12.15 -7.96 -18.82
CA SER A 115 11.46 -9.24 -18.88
C SER A 115 10.74 -9.49 -20.22
N GLY A 116 10.69 -8.50 -21.13
CA GLY A 116 10.12 -8.62 -22.47
C GLY A 116 8.77 -7.91 -22.69
N ALA A 117 8.24 -7.17 -21.70
CA ALA A 117 7.07 -6.35 -21.91
C ALA A 117 7.39 -5.12 -22.79
N SER A 118 6.50 -4.80 -23.72
CA SER A 118 6.52 -3.51 -24.44
C SER A 118 5.95 -2.45 -23.52
N PHE A 119 6.66 -1.33 -23.36
CA PHE A 119 6.18 -0.20 -22.53
C PHE A 119 5.90 1.02 -23.38
N ARG A 120 4.78 1.71 -23.09
CA ARG A 120 4.40 2.96 -23.72
C ARG A 120 3.93 3.95 -22.65
N GLU A 121 4.75 4.93 -22.33
CA GLU A 121 4.41 6.05 -21.46
C GLU A 121 3.65 7.15 -22.20
N SER A 122 3.08 8.11 -21.47
CA SER A 122 2.31 9.22 -22.04
C SER A 122 1.20 8.76 -22.98
N PHE A 123 0.61 7.61 -22.69
CA PHE A 123 -0.47 7.02 -23.47
C PHE A 123 -1.77 7.03 -22.66
N VAL A 124 -2.74 7.80 -23.12
CA VAL A 124 -4.04 7.96 -22.47
C VAL A 124 -5.04 6.99 -23.09
N VAL A 125 -5.47 6.01 -22.30
CA VAL A 125 -6.58 5.13 -22.68
C VAL A 125 -7.90 5.89 -22.53
N GLU A 126 -8.76 5.84 -23.56
CA GLU A 126 -10.06 6.50 -23.56
C GLU A 126 -11.23 5.54 -23.58
N LYS A 127 -11.09 4.40 -24.30
CA LYS A 127 -12.16 3.44 -24.53
C LYS A 127 -11.63 2.01 -24.56
N LEU A 128 -12.53 1.07 -24.31
CA LEU A 128 -12.31 -0.35 -24.57
C LEU A 128 -12.89 -0.71 -25.95
N ILE A 129 -12.23 -1.64 -26.62
CA ILE A 129 -12.73 -2.25 -27.85
C ILE A 129 -13.49 -3.50 -27.45
N TRP A 130 -14.74 -3.62 -27.93
CA TRP A 130 -15.63 -4.72 -27.63
C TRP A 130 -15.97 -5.51 -28.89
N GLU A 131 -16.00 -6.84 -28.79
CA GLU A 131 -16.51 -7.75 -29.78
C GLU A 131 -17.34 -8.84 -29.09
N ASP A 132 -18.55 -9.05 -29.52
CA ASP A 132 -19.48 -10.09 -29.02
C ASP A 132 -19.59 -10.11 -27.47
N GLY A 133 -19.66 -8.93 -26.85
CA GLY A 133 -19.75 -8.79 -25.38
C GLY A 133 -18.44 -9.09 -24.65
N ARG A 134 -17.31 -9.17 -25.36
CA ARG A 134 -15.97 -9.38 -24.81
C ARG A 134 -15.09 -8.15 -25.04
N VAL A 135 -14.30 -7.76 -24.05
CA VAL A 135 -13.22 -6.80 -24.23
C VAL A 135 -12.09 -7.46 -25.02
N VAL A 136 -11.68 -6.82 -26.12
CA VAL A 136 -10.64 -7.33 -27.02
C VAL A 136 -9.52 -6.32 -27.28
N GLY A 137 -9.50 -5.18 -26.59
CA GLY A 137 -8.47 -4.18 -26.74
C GLY A 137 -8.79 -2.85 -26.12
N ILE A 138 -7.91 -1.89 -26.36
CA ILE A 138 -8.02 -0.51 -25.94
C ILE A 138 -7.93 0.45 -27.14
N ARG A 139 -8.54 1.62 -27.02
CA ARG A 139 -8.32 2.78 -27.86
C ARG A 139 -7.90 3.96 -27.00
N GLY A 140 -6.91 4.69 -27.46
CA GLY A 140 -6.39 5.85 -26.77
C GLY A 140 -5.54 6.69 -27.70
N HIS A 141 -4.79 7.64 -27.14
CA HIS A 141 -3.86 8.47 -27.89
C HIS A 141 -2.51 8.60 -27.16
N ASP A 142 -1.47 8.77 -27.94
CA ASP A 142 -0.13 9.09 -27.43
C ASP A 142 0.02 10.59 -27.09
N ARG A 143 1.22 10.97 -26.66
CA ARG A 143 1.53 12.36 -26.31
C ARG A 143 1.34 13.37 -27.46
N ASP A 144 1.43 12.90 -28.70
CA ASP A 144 1.29 13.73 -29.90
C ASP A 144 -0.18 13.79 -30.38
N GLY A 145 -1.10 13.16 -29.64
CA GLY A 145 -2.52 13.10 -29.95
C GLY A 145 -2.89 12.08 -31.03
N VAL A 146 -1.95 11.24 -31.44
CA VAL A 146 -2.21 10.22 -32.46
C VAL A 146 -3.07 9.11 -31.83
N VAL A 147 -4.23 8.89 -32.42
CA VAL A 147 -5.15 7.84 -31.96
C VAL A 147 -4.61 6.47 -32.36
N VAL A 148 -4.54 5.58 -31.39
CA VAL A 148 -4.04 4.20 -31.55
C VAL A 148 -5.05 3.23 -30.98
N GLU A 149 -5.27 2.13 -31.70
CA GLU A 149 -6.00 0.95 -31.24
C GLU A 149 -5.05 -0.21 -31.08
N GLU A 150 -5.11 -0.89 -29.91
CA GLU A 150 -4.33 -2.07 -29.63
C GLU A 150 -5.25 -3.20 -29.20
N ARG A 151 -4.98 -4.42 -29.68
CA ARG A 151 -5.79 -5.59 -29.39
C ARG A 151 -5.07 -6.56 -28.49
N ALA A 152 -5.83 -7.17 -27.58
CA ALA A 152 -5.32 -8.20 -26.67
C ALA A 152 -6.37 -9.24 -26.32
N ARG A 153 -5.90 -10.40 -25.88
CA ARG A 153 -6.77 -11.44 -25.29
C ARG A 153 -7.40 -10.97 -23.98
N THR A 154 -6.67 -10.19 -23.20
CA THR A 154 -7.14 -9.62 -21.92
C THR A 154 -6.62 -8.20 -21.73
N VAL A 155 -7.49 -7.30 -21.28
CA VAL A 155 -7.13 -5.93 -20.83
C VAL A 155 -7.17 -5.91 -19.31
N VAL A 156 -6.08 -5.47 -18.67
CA VAL A 156 -6.00 -5.36 -17.21
C VAL A 156 -5.98 -3.91 -16.79
N GLY A 157 -6.94 -3.49 -15.97
CA GLY A 157 -6.92 -2.20 -15.27
C GLY A 157 -6.05 -2.28 -14.02
N ALA A 158 -4.92 -1.56 -14.00
CA ALA A 158 -4.03 -1.34 -12.87
C ALA A 158 -3.86 0.16 -12.60
N ASP A 159 -4.88 0.94 -12.95
CA ASP A 159 -4.92 2.40 -13.06
C ASP A 159 -5.45 3.09 -11.78
N GLY A 160 -5.40 2.37 -10.65
CA GLY A 160 -5.64 2.87 -9.30
C GLY A 160 -7.11 2.99 -8.92
N ALA A 161 -7.39 3.56 -7.74
CA ALA A 161 -8.73 3.59 -7.14
C ALA A 161 -9.79 4.32 -7.98
N GLY A 162 -9.36 5.24 -8.86
CA GLY A 162 -10.23 5.91 -9.84
C GLY A 162 -10.30 5.23 -11.19
N SER A 163 -9.99 3.95 -11.27
CA SER A 163 -9.84 3.17 -12.50
C SER A 163 -10.86 3.49 -13.59
N LEU A 164 -10.38 3.94 -14.73
CA LEU A 164 -11.17 4.10 -15.94
C LEU A 164 -11.62 2.73 -16.48
N ILE A 165 -10.72 1.75 -16.44
CA ILE A 165 -11.04 0.40 -16.93
C ILE A 165 -12.20 -0.18 -16.13
N ALA A 166 -12.16 -0.08 -14.79
CA ALA A 166 -13.26 -0.55 -13.95
C ALA A 166 -14.59 0.15 -14.24
N GLN A 167 -14.56 1.44 -14.58
CA GLN A 167 -15.75 2.20 -14.98
C GLN A 167 -16.28 1.75 -16.35
N LEU A 168 -15.41 1.58 -17.33
CA LEU A 168 -15.79 1.19 -18.69
C LEU A 168 -16.37 -0.23 -18.78
N VAL A 169 -16.03 -1.13 -17.84
CA VAL A 169 -16.58 -2.48 -17.78
C VAL A 169 -17.71 -2.61 -16.75
N ASP A 170 -18.11 -1.49 -16.11
CA ASP A 170 -19.11 -1.45 -15.03
C ASP A 170 -18.82 -2.50 -13.94
N ALA A 171 -17.56 -2.56 -13.48
CA ALA A 171 -17.13 -3.53 -12.49
C ALA A 171 -17.83 -3.27 -11.16
N ARG A 172 -18.75 -4.17 -10.78
CA ARG A 172 -19.56 -4.05 -9.57
C ARG A 172 -18.69 -3.98 -8.32
N LYS A 173 -18.90 -2.96 -7.50
CA LYS A 173 -18.36 -2.86 -6.17
C LYS A 173 -19.22 -3.61 -5.16
N TYR A 174 -18.60 -4.05 -4.08
CA TYR A 174 -19.25 -4.65 -2.93
C TYR A 174 -18.42 -4.35 -1.67
N ASP A 175 -19.03 -4.54 -0.50
CA ASP A 175 -18.42 -4.26 0.80
C ASP A 175 -17.81 -2.85 0.85
N GLU A 176 -18.64 -1.86 0.48
CA GLU A 176 -18.24 -0.46 0.39
C GLU A 176 -18.37 0.24 1.73
N HIS A 177 -17.30 0.93 2.15
CA HIS A 177 -17.30 1.81 3.32
C HIS A 177 -16.76 3.18 2.94
N PRO A 178 -17.25 4.28 3.54
CA PRO A 178 -16.76 5.61 3.21
C PRO A 178 -15.26 5.77 3.53
N GLY A 179 -14.58 6.62 2.80
CA GLY A 179 -13.26 7.14 3.21
C GLY A 179 -13.46 8.13 4.35
N THR A 180 -12.75 7.97 5.44
CA THR A 180 -12.97 8.72 6.68
C THR A 180 -11.77 9.51 7.14
N THR A 181 -10.65 9.48 6.40
CA THR A 181 -9.41 10.17 6.77
C THR A 181 -8.98 11.20 5.72
N CYS A 182 -8.16 12.14 6.16
CA CYS A 182 -7.30 12.92 5.29
C CYS A 182 -5.85 12.78 5.77
N PHE A 183 -4.94 12.70 4.82
CA PHE A 183 -3.52 12.50 5.07
C PHE A 183 -2.71 13.57 4.35
N TYR A 184 -1.83 14.27 5.10
CA TYR A 184 -0.86 15.19 4.56
C TYR A 184 0.54 14.83 5.03
N TYR A 185 1.54 15.01 4.18
CA TYR A 185 2.93 14.72 4.49
C TYR A 185 3.88 15.65 3.74
N SER A 186 5.10 15.71 4.22
CA SER A 186 6.23 16.31 3.51
C SER A 186 7.52 15.57 3.86
N TYR A 187 8.65 16.13 3.47
CA TYR A 187 9.97 15.54 3.67
C TYR A 187 10.88 16.52 4.40
N TRP A 188 11.64 15.99 5.36
CA TRP A 188 12.54 16.78 6.21
C TRP A 188 13.96 16.24 6.13
N SER A 189 14.95 17.14 6.07
CA SER A 189 16.36 16.87 6.35
C SER A 189 16.69 17.17 7.81
N GLY A 190 17.80 16.61 8.31
CA GLY A 190 18.24 16.82 9.69
C GLY A 190 17.45 16.05 10.75
N LEU A 191 16.61 15.10 10.37
CA LEU A 191 15.87 14.20 11.27
C LEU A 191 16.21 12.75 10.93
N PRO A 192 17.39 12.24 11.32
CA PRO A 192 17.73 10.86 11.00
C PRO A 192 16.90 9.88 11.82
N LEU A 193 16.26 8.92 11.13
CA LEU A 193 15.53 7.80 11.72
C LEU A 193 16.11 6.48 11.19
N ASN A 194 15.96 5.43 11.99
CA ASN A 194 16.26 4.05 11.62
C ASN A 194 15.10 3.08 11.84
N VAL A 195 13.96 3.62 12.29
CA VAL A 195 12.71 2.90 12.53
C VAL A 195 11.54 3.69 11.95
N CYS A 196 10.41 3.04 11.75
CA CYS A 196 9.15 3.73 11.52
C CYS A 196 8.55 4.11 12.88
N GLU A 197 8.23 5.37 13.08
CA GLU A 197 7.60 5.88 14.29
C GLU A 197 6.14 6.24 14.01
N LEU A 198 5.22 5.73 14.82
CA LEU A 198 3.79 6.08 14.81
C LEU A 198 3.42 6.66 16.19
N TYR A 199 2.85 7.84 16.17
CA TYR A 199 2.33 8.51 17.37
C TYR A 199 0.81 8.57 17.24
N ILE A 200 0.13 7.75 18.03
CA ILE A 200 -1.31 7.53 17.96
C ILE A 200 -1.98 8.37 19.04
N ARG A 201 -2.81 9.31 18.63
CA ARG A 201 -3.58 10.19 19.51
C ARG A 201 -5.07 10.12 19.13
N PRO A 202 -5.99 10.51 20.00
CA PRO A 202 -7.43 10.34 19.78
C PRO A 202 -7.96 10.91 18.46
N ARG A 203 -7.34 11.95 17.92
CA ARG A 203 -7.81 12.64 16.70
C ARG A 203 -6.73 12.80 15.64
N SER A 204 -5.59 12.16 15.81
CA SER A 204 -4.51 12.23 14.81
C SER A 204 -3.56 11.05 14.94
N VAL A 205 -2.97 10.68 13.82
CA VAL A 205 -1.82 9.78 13.79
C VAL A 205 -0.67 10.50 13.09
N THR A 206 0.43 10.69 13.81
CA THR A 206 1.69 11.13 13.20
C THR A 206 2.49 9.91 12.82
N VAL A 207 3.01 9.89 11.60
CA VAL A 207 3.94 8.86 11.14
C VAL A 207 5.23 9.49 10.67
N ALA A 208 6.37 8.91 11.05
CA ALA A 208 7.68 9.37 10.59
C ALA A 208 8.58 8.16 10.26
N PHE A 209 9.25 8.21 9.11
CA PHE A 209 10.18 7.16 8.69
C PHE A 209 11.19 7.68 7.65
N PRO A 210 12.39 7.06 7.59
CA PRO A 210 13.42 7.47 6.64
C PRO A 210 13.08 7.05 5.22
N THR A 211 13.53 7.84 4.25
CA THR A 211 13.39 7.58 2.82
C THR A 211 14.69 7.92 2.08
N ASN A 212 14.67 7.95 0.75
CA ASN A 212 15.83 8.30 -0.07
C ASN A 212 16.42 9.69 0.27
N ASP A 213 17.64 9.91 -0.13
CA ASP A 213 18.36 11.20 -0.06
C ASP A 213 18.58 11.72 1.37
N GLY A 214 18.60 10.82 2.37
CA GLY A 214 18.74 11.18 3.79
C GLY A 214 17.55 11.95 4.35
N LEU A 215 16.42 11.91 3.66
CA LEU A 215 15.19 12.56 4.07
C LEU A 215 14.36 11.66 4.98
N THR A 216 13.54 12.29 5.82
CA THR A 216 12.50 11.66 6.60
C THR A 216 11.14 12.16 6.11
N LEU A 217 10.23 11.24 5.77
CA LEU A 217 8.83 11.59 5.61
C LEU A 217 8.21 11.79 7.00
N ILE A 218 7.54 12.92 7.20
CA ILE A 218 6.62 13.11 8.32
C ILE A 218 5.23 13.32 7.73
N GLY A 219 4.29 12.50 8.17
CA GLY A 219 2.90 12.55 7.75
C GLY A 219 1.94 12.66 8.92
N GLN A 220 0.83 13.31 8.69
CA GLN A 220 -0.27 13.47 9.64
C GLN A 220 -1.56 12.95 9.02
N ILE A 221 -2.24 12.08 9.75
CA ILE A 221 -3.55 11.56 9.38
C ILE A 221 -4.56 12.11 10.38
N TRP A 222 -5.62 12.69 9.88
CA TRP A 222 -6.74 13.19 10.66
C TRP A 222 -8.06 12.58 10.20
N PRO A 223 -9.09 12.56 11.05
CA PRO A 223 -10.47 12.31 10.61
C PRO A 223 -10.86 13.28 9.48
N LEU A 224 -11.61 12.81 8.50
CA LEU A 224 -12.08 13.63 7.38
C LEU A 224 -12.86 14.87 7.83
N ALA A 225 -13.51 14.82 8.99
CA ALA A 225 -14.20 15.96 9.59
C ALA A 225 -13.27 17.15 9.90
N GLU A 226 -11.96 16.91 10.02
CA GLU A 226 -10.94 17.94 10.26
C GLU A 226 -10.40 18.56 8.96
N LEU A 227 -10.84 18.10 7.80
CA LEU A 227 -10.24 18.47 6.50
C LEU A 227 -10.24 19.99 6.27
N GLU A 228 -11.36 20.66 6.50
CA GLU A 228 -11.48 22.10 6.21
C GLU A 228 -10.62 22.96 7.15
N PRO A 229 -10.63 22.78 8.49
CA PRO A 229 -9.71 23.50 9.36
C PRO A 229 -8.24 23.16 9.08
N VAL A 230 -7.90 21.91 8.77
CA VAL A 230 -6.52 21.52 8.40
C VAL A 230 -6.08 22.22 7.13
N ARG A 231 -6.93 22.27 6.09
CA ARG A 231 -6.60 22.96 4.83
C ARG A 231 -6.46 24.47 4.98
N ALA A 232 -7.27 25.06 5.84
CA ALA A 232 -7.24 26.51 6.06
C ALA A 232 -5.90 26.99 6.65
N ASN A 233 -5.23 26.12 7.45
CA ASN A 233 -3.92 26.42 8.03
C ASN A 233 -3.12 25.12 8.23
N LEU A 234 -2.66 24.55 7.12
CA LEU A 234 -1.97 23.25 7.14
C LEU A 234 -0.67 23.26 7.96
N GLU A 235 0.10 24.31 7.89
CA GLU A 235 1.33 24.51 8.69
C GLU A 235 1.00 24.51 10.19
N GLY A 236 0.02 25.32 10.60
CA GLY A 236 -0.44 25.37 11.99
C GLY A 236 -1.03 24.06 12.47
N ALA A 237 -1.75 23.32 11.62
CA ALA A 237 -2.28 22.01 11.96
C ALA A 237 -1.17 20.97 12.23
N PHE A 238 -0.07 21.01 11.46
CA PHE A 238 1.11 20.17 11.74
C PHE A 238 1.76 20.55 13.07
N HIS A 239 1.99 21.84 13.35
CA HIS A 239 2.54 22.29 14.62
C HIS A 239 1.66 21.89 15.79
N GLN A 240 0.35 22.10 15.70
CA GLN A 240 -0.59 21.70 16.74
C GLN A 240 -0.58 20.19 17.02
N ALA A 241 -0.42 19.38 15.97
CA ALA A 241 -0.29 17.93 16.15
C ALA A 241 1.00 17.56 16.91
N PHE A 242 2.09 18.31 16.71
CA PHE A 242 3.36 18.11 17.41
C PHE A 242 3.30 18.57 18.87
N ASP A 243 2.44 19.52 19.25
CA ASP A 243 2.27 19.96 20.65
C ASP A 243 1.90 18.80 21.59
N ALA A 244 1.18 17.78 21.05
CA ALA A 244 0.87 16.54 21.78
C ALA A 244 2.06 15.54 21.82
N LEU A 245 3.22 15.89 21.25
CA LEU A 245 4.38 15.01 21.03
C LEU A 245 5.68 15.76 21.37
N PRO A 246 5.89 16.26 22.61
CA PRO A 246 6.95 17.23 22.90
C PRO A 246 8.35 16.73 22.52
N ALA A 247 8.70 15.49 22.85
CA ALA A 247 10.00 14.91 22.49
C ALA A 247 10.20 14.76 20.96
N PHE A 248 9.13 14.57 20.19
CA PHE A 248 9.18 14.56 18.73
C PHE A 248 9.23 15.97 18.15
N ALA A 249 8.47 16.89 18.73
CA ALA A 249 8.45 18.31 18.34
C ALA A 249 9.84 18.93 18.43
N ASP A 250 10.59 18.69 19.51
CA ASP A 250 11.97 19.17 19.68
C ASP A 250 12.89 18.69 18.57
N ARG A 251 12.72 17.44 18.12
CA ARG A 251 13.49 16.87 17.00
C ARG A 251 13.11 17.51 15.65
N VAL A 252 11.82 17.77 15.44
CA VAL A 252 11.30 18.40 14.21
C VAL A 252 11.70 19.87 14.15
N LEU A 253 11.74 20.59 15.28
CA LEU A 253 12.21 21.98 15.34
C LEU A 253 13.67 22.15 14.92
N ALA A 254 14.50 21.12 15.14
CA ALA A 254 15.89 21.09 14.70
C ALA A 254 16.06 20.68 13.23
N ALA A 255 15.02 20.18 12.60
CA ALA A 255 14.98 19.71 11.23
C ALA A 255 14.49 20.79 10.26
N LYS A 256 14.76 20.59 8.97
CA LYS A 256 14.31 21.50 7.93
C LYS A 256 13.35 20.78 6.97
N ARG A 257 12.17 21.35 6.75
CA ARG A 257 11.28 20.88 5.69
C ARG A 257 11.83 21.26 4.32
N GLU A 258 12.01 20.27 3.45
CA GLU A 258 12.64 20.43 2.15
C GLU A 258 11.61 20.54 1.02
N GLU A 259 10.41 19.99 1.20
CA GLU A 259 9.39 20.01 0.14
C GLU A 259 8.06 20.60 0.66
N ARG A 260 7.18 20.94 -0.29
CA ARG A 260 5.80 21.35 0.03
C ARG A 260 5.05 20.19 0.66
N PHE A 261 3.93 20.48 1.28
CA PHE A 261 3.01 19.44 1.69
C PHE A 261 2.32 18.78 0.50
N PHE A 262 2.24 17.45 0.57
CA PHE A 262 1.44 16.63 -0.29
C PHE A 262 0.24 16.14 0.51
N GLY A 263 -0.94 16.04 -0.11
CA GLY A 263 -2.13 15.65 0.61
C GLY A 263 -3.05 14.77 -0.21
N MET A 264 -3.73 13.86 0.46
CA MET A 264 -4.81 13.06 -0.08
C MET A 264 -6.00 13.01 0.87
N ILE A 265 -7.18 12.92 0.29
CA ILE A 265 -8.41 12.56 0.98
C ILE A 265 -8.65 11.09 0.69
N ALA A 266 -8.94 10.31 1.73
CA ALA A 266 -9.23 8.91 1.56
C ALA A 266 -10.46 8.73 0.66
N ARG A 267 -10.32 7.87 -0.33
CA ARG A 267 -11.42 7.40 -1.15
C ARG A 267 -12.20 6.33 -0.40
N PRO A 268 -13.43 6.01 -0.81
CA PRO A 268 -14.17 4.89 -0.22
C PRO A 268 -13.35 3.60 -0.27
N ASN A 269 -13.45 2.81 0.80
CA ASN A 269 -12.94 1.45 0.83
C ASN A 269 -13.91 0.57 0.04
N PHE A 270 -13.42 -0.37 -0.76
CA PHE A 270 -14.28 -1.27 -1.53
C PHE A 270 -13.52 -2.50 -2.04
N PHE A 271 -14.29 -3.55 -2.28
CA PHE A 271 -13.93 -4.59 -3.23
C PHE A 271 -14.69 -4.37 -4.54
N ARG A 272 -14.10 -4.83 -5.64
CA ARG A 272 -14.77 -4.96 -6.94
C ARG A 272 -14.69 -6.38 -7.45
N LYS A 273 -15.69 -6.81 -8.24
CA LYS A 273 -15.54 -7.98 -9.11
C LYS A 273 -14.29 -7.76 -9.96
N PRO A 274 -13.24 -8.60 -9.81
CA PRO A 274 -11.94 -8.28 -10.38
C PRO A 274 -11.74 -8.77 -11.81
N SER A 275 -12.71 -9.44 -12.39
CA SER A 275 -12.57 -9.99 -13.74
C SER A 275 -13.91 -10.21 -14.44
N GLY A 276 -13.85 -10.25 -15.76
CA GLY A 276 -14.97 -10.57 -16.64
C GLY A 276 -14.50 -10.95 -18.04
N SER A 277 -15.42 -10.91 -19.01
CA SER A 277 -15.12 -11.35 -20.37
C SER A 277 -14.07 -10.45 -21.04
N GLY A 278 -12.82 -10.91 -21.06
CA GLY A 278 -11.68 -10.20 -21.69
C GLY A 278 -11.05 -9.10 -20.85
N TRP A 279 -11.38 -8.98 -19.57
CA TRP A 279 -10.79 -7.97 -18.69
C TRP A 279 -10.52 -8.49 -17.28
N ALA A 280 -9.57 -7.85 -16.60
CA ALA A 280 -9.29 -8.03 -15.18
C ALA A 280 -8.86 -6.72 -14.51
N LEU A 281 -8.82 -6.69 -13.18
CA LEU A 281 -8.40 -5.53 -12.36
C LEU A 281 -7.37 -5.99 -11.33
N ALA A 282 -6.34 -5.16 -11.11
CA ALA A 282 -5.29 -5.38 -10.12
C ALA A 282 -5.06 -4.14 -9.25
N GLY A 283 -4.61 -4.34 -8.02
CA GLY A 283 -4.38 -3.29 -7.04
C GLY A 283 -5.63 -2.47 -6.75
N ASP A 284 -5.47 -1.17 -6.51
CA ASP A 284 -6.57 -0.26 -6.14
C ASP A 284 -7.70 -0.18 -7.19
N ALA A 285 -7.47 -0.61 -8.42
CA ALA A 285 -8.54 -0.72 -9.42
C ALA A 285 -9.58 -1.77 -9.04
N GLY A 286 -9.15 -2.86 -8.42
CA GLY A 286 -9.99 -3.99 -8.01
C GLY A 286 -10.31 -4.06 -6.52
N TYR A 287 -9.48 -3.44 -5.67
CA TYR A 287 -9.60 -3.46 -4.22
C TYR A 287 -8.89 -2.25 -3.61
N HIS A 288 -9.61 -1.42 -2.90
CA HIS A 288 -9.06 -0.21 -2.30
C HIS A 288 -9.43 -0.10 -0.82
N ARG A 289 -8.49 0.39 -0.02
CA ARG A 289 -8.71 0.72 1.39
C ARG A 289 -7.97 1.99 1.80
N ASP A 290 -8.41 2.56 2.92
CA ASP A 290 -7.84 3.76 3.52
C ASP A 290 -6.31 3.62 3.73
N PRO A 291 -5.52 4.66 3.44
CA PRO A 291 -4.06 4.62 3.55
C PRO A 291 -3.53 4.54 4.99
N ILE A 292 -4.36 4.65 6.03
CA ILE A 292 -3.94 4.71 7.44
C ILE A 292 -3.07 3.52 7.89
N THR A 293 -3.20 2.37 7.23
CA THR A 293 -2.40 1.16 7.51
C THR A 293 -1.23 0.95 6.54
N ALA A 294 -1.02 1.87 5.58
CA ALA A 294 0.08 1.84 4.60
C ALA A 294 0.23 0.51 3.83
N GLN A 295 -0.87 -0.21 3.54
CA GLN A 295 -0.79 -1.55 2.95
C GLN A 295 -1.02 -1.62 1.43
N GLY A 296 -1.36 -0.50 0.79
CA GLY A 296 -1.75 -0.47 -0.63
C GLY A 296 -0.69 -1.05 -1.59
N MET A 297 0.60 -0.80 -1.37
CA MET A 297 1.66 -1.36 -2.22
C MET A 297 1.86 -2.86 -2.01
N ARG A 298 1.79 -3.33 -0.76
CA ARG A 298 1.80 -4.77 -0.46
C ARG A 298 0.67 -5.50 -1.18
N ASP A 299 -0.53 -4.93 -1.14
CA ASP A 299 -1.70 -5.50 -1.79
C ASP A 299 -1.58 -5.48 -3.31
N ALA A 300 -1.06 -4.39 -3.88
CA ALA A 300 -0.77 -4.30 -5.31
C ALA A 300 0.22 -5.38 -5.78
N PHE A 301 1.27 -5.64 -5.00
CA PHE A 301 2.25 -6.69 -5.28
C PHE A 301 1.63 -8.09 -5.15
N ARG A 302 0.78 -8.34 -4.13
CA ARG A 302 0.03 -9.59 -4.00
C ARG A 302 -0.88 -9.82 -5.20
N ASP A 303 -1.63 -8.81 -5.60
CA ASP A 303 -2.55 -8.90 -6.71
C ASP A 303 -1.81 -9.16 -8.03
N ALA A 304 -0.60 -8.61 -8.20
CA ALA A 304 0.24 -8.89 -9.36
C ALA A 304 0.63 -10.38 -9.43
N ASP A 305 1.07 -10.98 -8.30
CA ASP A 305 1.38 -12.41 -8.24
C ASP A 305 0.16 -13.27 -8.56
N LEU A 306 -0.94 -13.06 -7.83
CA LEU A 306 -2.14 -13.89 -7.94
C LEU A 306 -2.81 -13.78 -9.31
N LEU A 307 -2.86 -12.56 -9.88
CA LEU A 307 -3.46 -12.36 -11.20
C LEU A 307 -2.56 -12.86 -12.32
N ALA A 308 -1.23 -12.77 -12.17
CA ALA A 308 -0.31 -13.37 -13.13
C ALA A 308 -0.49 -14.89 -13.19
N GLU A 309 -0.55 -15.58 -12.05
CA GLU A 309 -0.86 -17.01 -11.98
C GLU A 309 -2.17 -17.34 -12.72
N ALA A 310 -3.24 -16.57 -12.45
CA ALA A 310 -4.54 -16.81 -13.05
C ALA A 310 -4.58 -16.56 -14.56
N LEU A 311 -3.89 -15.54 -15.07
CA LEU A 311 -3.85 -15.21 -16.49
C LEU A 311 -2.95 -16.18 -17.28
N LEU A 312 -1.90 -16.71 -16.66
CA LEU A 312 -1.03 -17.74 -17.25
C LEU A 312 -1.73 -19.10 -17.33
N ASP A 313 -2.53 -19.46 -16.32
CA ASP A 313 -3.41 -20.63 -16.36
C ASP A 313 -4.48 -20.49 -17.47
N GLY A 314 -5.08 -19.31 -17.58
CA GLY A 314 -6.02 -18.94 -18.64
C GLY A 314 -7.43 -19.52 -18.48
N SER A 315 -7.72 -20.30 -17.42
CA SER A 315 -9.05 -20.85 -17.17
C SER A 315 -9.94 -19.84 -16.41
N PRO A 316 -11.26 -19.88 -16.62
CA PRO A 316 -12.19 -19.09 -15.80
C PRO A 316 -12.10 -19.40 -14.31
N ALA A 317 -11.85 -20.67 -13.96
CA ALA A 317 -11.71 -21.10 -12.57
C ALA A 317 -10.51 -20.45 -11.86
N ALA A 318 -9.41 -20.17 -12.58
CA ALA A 318 -8.24 -19.48 -12.05
C ALA A 318 -8.56 -18.01 -11.68
N LEU A 319 -9.36 -17.32 -12.49
CA LEU A 319 -9.81 -15.94 -12.18
C LEU A 319 -10.77 -15.92 -10.97
N ASP A 320 -11.65 -16.90 -10.84
CA ASP A 320 -12.48 -17.03 -9.64
C ASP A 320 -11.64 -17.37 -8.39
N LEU A 321 -10.56 -18.15 -8.54
CA LEU A 321 -9.62 -18.42 -7.47
C LEU A 321 -8.84 -17.16 -7.06
N PHE A 322 -8.42 -16.34 -8.04
CA PHE A 322 -7.81 -15.04 -7.78
C PHE A 322 -8.70 -14.16 -6.89
N GLU A 323 -9.99 -14.03 -7.22
CA GLU A 323 -10.93 -13.25 -6.42
C GLU A 323 -11.03 -13.78 -4.98
N ARG A 324 -11.22 -15.10 -4.82
CA ARG A 324 -11.33 -15.72 -3.50
C ARG A 324 -10.07 -15.52 -2.65
N ARG A 325 -8.87 -15.79 -3.19
CA ARG A 325 -7.60 -15.63 -2.48
C ARG A 325 -7.36 -14.17 -2.11
N ARG A 326 -7.54 -13.23 -3.04
CA ARG A 326 -7.42 -11.79 -2.77
C ARG A 326 -8.32 -11.37 -1.60
N ASN A 327 -9.59 -11.76 -1.63
CA ASN A 327 -10.55 -11.39 -0.59
C ASN A 327 -10.19 -12.01 0.76
N GLN A 328 -9.85 -13.29 0.77
CA GLN A 328 -9.45 -14.00 1.98
C GLN A 328 -8.20 -13.38 2.63
N ASP A 329 -7.18 -13.08 1.83
CA ASP A 329 -5.91 -12.48 2.31
C ASP A 329 -6.10 -11.04 2.81
N SER A 330 -7.18 -10.37 2.36
CA SER A 330 -7.43 -8.96 2.70
C SER A 330 -8.41 -8.80 3.87
N ALA A 331 -9.33 -9.73 4.11
CA ALA A 331 -10.49 -9.54 4.98
C ALA A 331 -10.13 -8.97 6.37
N ALA A 332 -9.26 -9.64 7.11
CA ALA A 332 -8.91 -9.22 8.47
C ALA A 332 -8.26 -7.82 8.52
N THR A 333 -7.39 -7.52 7.54
CA THR A 333 -6.70 -6.23 7.48
C THR A 333 -7.60 -5.13 6.91
N TYR A 334 -8.63 -5.47 6.14
CA TYR A 334 -9.66 -4.54 5.66
C TYR A 334 -10.51 -4.04 6.83
N GLU A 335 -11.07 -4.95 7.62
CA GLU A 335 -11.82 -4.63 8.84
C GLU A 335 -11.01 -3.76 9.80
N MET A 336 -9.77 -4.15 10.09
CA MET A 336 -8.86 -3.40 10.94
C MET A 336 -8.59 -2.00 10.39
N THR A 337 -8.46 -1.84 9.06
CA THR A 337 -8.25 -0.55 8.43
C THR A 337 -9.48 0.36 8.61
N ILE A 338 -10.68 -0.17 8.38
CA ILE A 338 -11.94 0.58 8.58
C ILE A 338 -12.09 1.03 10.02
N GLN A 339 -11.81 0.13 10.97
CA GLN A 339 -11.86 0.44 12.39
C GLN A 339 -10.88 1.57 12.76
N ARG A 340 -9.62 1.47 12.35
CA ARG A 340 -8.59 2.50 12.62
C ARG A 340 -8.92 3.83 11.94
N ALA A 341 -9.40 3.80 10.71
CA ALA A 341 -9.77 4.99 9.95
C ALA A 341 -10.98 5.73 10.52
N SER A 342 -11.81 5.06 11.32
CA SER A 342 -12.95 5.69 12.00
C SER A 342 -12.53 6.66 13.12
N PHE A 343 -11.32 6.55 13.64
CA PHE A 343 -10.84 7.23 14.84
C PHE A 343 -11.75 7.03 16.08
N ALA A 344 -12.59 5.99 16.06
CA ALA A 344 -13.35 5.61 17.24
C ALA A 344 -12.38 5.17 18.35
N PRO A 345 -12.63 5.55 19.59
CA PRO A 345 -11.81 5.09 20.70
C PRO A 345 -11.75 3.54 20.70
N PRO A 346 -10.56 2.94 20.80
CA PRO A 346 -10.47 1.49 20.90
C PRO A 346 -11.18 1.01 22.17
N PRO A 347 -11.78 -0.18 22.15
CA PRO A 347 -12.38 -0.78 23.34
C PRO A 347 -11.38 -0.83 24.51
N PRO A 348 -11.83 -0.61 25.77
CA PRO A 348 -10.94 -0.64 26.94
C PRO A 348 -10.12 -1.94 27.05
N GLU A 349 -10.71 -3.08 26.72
CA GLU A 349 -10.04 -4.39 26.68
C GLU A 349 -8.93 -4.47 25.63
N ALA A 350 -9.07 -3.80 24.49
CA ALA A 350 -8.02 -3.73 23.48
C ALA A 350 -6.84 -2.89 23.97
N MET A 351 -7.11 -1.77 24.64
CA MET A 351 -6.05 -0.95 25.26
C MET A 351 -5.37 -1.67 26.42
N ALA A 352 -6.13 -2.41 27.23
CA ALA A 352 -5.58 -3.24 28.30
C ALA A 352 -4.64 -4.33 27.76
N LEU A 353 -5.03 -4.97 26.66
CA LEU A 353 -4.17 -5.96 25.99
C LEU A 353 -2.88 -5.33 25.48
N LEU A 354 -2.95 -4.17 24.82
CA LEU A 354 -1.76 -3.46 24.34
C LEU A 354 -0.83 -3.04 25.49
N ALA A 355 -1.41 -2.55 26.59
CA ALA A 355 -0.63 -2.22 27.78
C ALA A 355 0.04 -3.45 28.40
N ALA A 356 -0.65 -4.61 28.39
CA ALA A 356 -0.13 -5.88 28.89
C ALA A 356 1.04 -6.45 28.05
N LEU A 357 1.25 -5.95 26.83
CA LEU A 357 2.43 -6.32 26.04
C LEU A 357 3.73 -5.73 26.57
N GLN A 358 3.68 -4.68 27.38
CA GLN A 358 4.89 -4.02 27.91
C GLN A 358 5.76 -5.03 28.66
N GLY A 359 7.06 -5.04 28.33
CA GLY A 359 8.03 -5.99 28.91
C GLY A 359 8.07 -7.37 28.25
N ASN A 360 7.13 -7.70 27.36
CA ASN A 360 7.12 -8.97 26.62
C ASN A 360 7.48 -8.74 25.15
N GLN A 361 8.80 -8.68 24.86
CA GLN A 361 9.30 -8.33 23.51
C GLN A 361 8.81 -9.30 22.44
N GLU A 362 8.72 -10.60 22.73
CA GLU A 362 8.22 -11.60 21.78
C GLU A 362 6.80 -11.28 21.32
N GLN A 363 5.93 -10.93 22.25
CA GLN A 363 4.54 -10.61 21.91
C GLN A 363 4.39 -9.24 21.25
N ILE A 364 5.25 -8.26 21.59
CA ILE A 364 5.32 -6.97 20.89
C ILE A 364 5.72 -7.20 19.42
N ASP A 365 6.75 -8.01 19.16
CA ASP A 365 7.23 -8.32 17.81
C ASP A 365 6.14 -9.02 16.99
N ARG A 366 5.44 -10.00 17.59
CA ARG A 366 4.31 -10.68 16.95
C ARG A 366 3.14 -9.74 16.65
N TRP A 367 2.82 -8.84 17.59
CA TRP A 367 1.77 -7.83 17.38
C TRP A 367 2.12 -6.88 16.23
N ALA A 368 3.35 -6.36 16.20
CA ALA A 368 3.84 -5.55 15.09
C ALA A 368 3.82 -6.33 13.75
N GLY A 369 3.98 -7.64 13.81
CA GLY A 369 3.89 -8.55 12.66
C GLY A 369 2.50 -8.60 12.00
N ILE A 370 1.43 -8.23 12.71
CA ILE A 370 0.07 -8.19 12.15
C ILE A 370 -0.01 -7.11 11.06
N ASP A 371 0.43 -5.89 11.36
CA ASP A 371 0.45 -4.79 10.38
C ASP A 371 1.43 -5.09 9.23
N ALA A 372 2.55 -5.68 9.56
CA ALA A 372 3.54 -6.09 8.59
C ALA A 372 3.07 -7.25 7.69
N GLY A 373 2.05 -8.00 8.12
CA GLY A 373 1.48 -9.14 7.41
C GLY A 373 2.34 -10.40 7.49
N SER A 374 3.21 -10.49 8.50
CA SER A 374 4.03 -11.67 8.82
C SER A 374 3.45 -12.51 9.95
N VAL A 375 2.42 -12.02 10.65
CA VAL A 375 1.69 -12.73 11.70
C VAL A 375 0.20 -12.68 11.43
N SER A 376 -0.49 -13.80 11.60
CA SER A 376 -1.93 -13.88 11.49
C SER A 376 -2.62 -13.13 12.64
N ALA A 377 -3.51 -12.19 12.31
CA ALA A 377 -4.32 -11.51 13.32
C ALA A 377 -5.20 -12.51 14.10
N ALA A 378 -5.76 -13.52 13.42
CA ALA A 378 -6.59 -14.54 14.04
C ALA A 378 -5.81 -15.37 15.06
N GLU A 379 -4.55 -15.70 14.77
CA GLU A 379 -3.68 -16.41 15.73
C GLU A 379 -3.30 -15.52 16.91
N PHE A 380 -2.92 -14.28 16.63
CA PHE A 380 -2.51 -13.36 17.70
C PHE A 380 -3.66 -13.06 18.66
N TYR A 381 -4.85 -12.77 18.16
CA TYR A 381 -6.03 -12.46 18.96
C TYR A 381 -6.84 -13.72 19.36
N SER A 382 -6.28 -14.92 19.24
CA SER A 382 -6.92 -16.12 19.77
C SER A 382 -7.09 -16.02 21.29
N ALA A 383 -8.18 -16.59 21.83
CA ALA A 383 -8.48 -16.56 23.27
C ALA A 383 -7.32 -17.10 24.11
N GLU A 384 -6.65 -18.16 23.63
CA GLU A 384 -5.48 -18.74 24.29
C GLU A 384 -4.31 -17.78 24.38
N ASN A 385 -3.93 -17.12 23.27
CA ASN A 385 -2.81 -16.18 23.25
C ASN A 385 -3.12 -14.92 24.08
N VAL A 386 -4.35 -14.39 23.99
CA VAL A 386 -4.78 -13.24 24.80
C VAL A 386 -4.72 -13.57 26.29
N ALA A 387 -5.24 -14.74 26.70
CA ALA A 387 -5.17 -15.16 28.10
C ALA A 387 -3.72 -15.29 28.58
N ARG A 388 -2.82 -15.85 27.76
CA ARG A 388 -1.40 -15.96 28.08
C ARG A 388 -0.77 -14.58 28.30
N ILE A 389 -0.96 -13.63 27.38
CA ILE A 389 -0.43 -12.26 27.51
C ILE A 389 -0.92 -11.59 28.81
N MET A 390 -2.22 -11.70 29.09
CA MET A 390 -2.80 -11.09 30.29
C MET A 390 -2.28 -11.71 31.60
N ASN A 391 -2.08 -13.04 31.62
CA ASN A 391 -1.53 -13.75 32.78
C ASN A 391 -0.05 -13.40 33.01
N ASP A 392 0.75 -13.35 31.94
CA ASP A 392 2.17 -12.97 32.02
C ASP A 392 2.33 -11.55 32.61
N ALA A 393 1.51 -10.61 32.15
CA ALA A 393 1.50 -9.24 32.67
C ALA A 393 1.09 -9.17 34.16
N ALA A 394 0.08 -9.95 34.57
CA ALA A 394 -0.36 -10.02 35.97
C ALA A 394 0.74 -10.61 36.86
N GLY A 395 1.46 -11.63 36.40
CA GLY A 395 2.58 -12.24 37.12
C GLY A 395 3.76 -11.28 37.30
N ALA A 396 4.07 -10.46 36.28
CA ALA A 396 5.13 -9.47 36.34
C ALA A 396 4.82 -8.28 37.28
N ALA A 397 3.55 -7.99 37.52
CA ALA A 397 3.13 -6.91 38.45
C ALA A 397 3.18 -7.31 39.93
N VAL A 398 3.32 -8.60 40.25
CA VAL A 398 3.33 -9.17 41.62
C VAL A 398 4.76 -9.49 42.09
N GLY A 399 5.74 -9.55 41.21
CA GLY A 399 7.16 -9.81 41.52
C GLY A 399 7.99 -8.54 41.49
#